data_8c4fa5984fc68cb0da7785cbe3a8e728
#
_entry.id   8c4fa5984fc68cb0da7785cbe3a8e728
#
_cell.length_a   1.000
_cell.length_b   1.000
_cell.length_c   1.000
_cell.angle_alpha   90.00
_cell.angle_beta   90.00
_cell.angle_gamma   90.00
#
_symmetry.space_group_name_H-M   'P 1'
#
loop_
_entity.id
_entity.type
_entity.pdbx_description
1 polymer ?
#
loop_
_entity_poly.entity_id
_entity_poly.type
_entity_poly.pdbx_seq_one_letter_code
_entity_poly.pdbx_strand_id
1 'polypeptide(L)'
;QPYGRFVNELLTPQRYPETKLVPGKDIVRPYDVSAWTLPLMMGVSVERATLPAELASWKAVAPALPLDGAAFALAPGSSETARLVNAALRGGAVRLARAPVSAGGREWPAGTVFLDGAAAKAAATKAVAGQSWTALPSLPAAAEPVRAPRVGIYKPWMASMDEGWTRFVLEQYGFEPKTLDNKTVRAGDLNAAFDAIVLPDVTKEVIATGKPRRDEGAMRY
;
A
#
# COMPACT_ATOMS: atom_id res chain seq x y z
N GLN A 1 -25.08 12.89 -11.29
CA GLN A 1 -24.46 12.80 -9.95
C GLN A 1 -23.47 13.96 -9.77
N PRO A 2 -23.36 14.56 -8.57
CA PRO A 2 -22.59 15.79 -8.36
C PRO A 2 -21.10 15.65 -8.70
N TYR A 3 -20.51 14.48 -8.51
CA TYR A 3 -19.08 14.20 -8.78
C TYR A 3 -18.80 13.53 -10.13
N GLY A 4 -19.78 13.43 -11.04
CA GLY A 4 -19.62 12.70 -12.30
C GLY A 4 -18.51 13.23 -13.20
N ARG A 5 -18.33 14.56 -13.27
CA ARG A 5 -17.23 15.17 -14.03
C ARG A 5 -15.87 14.85 -13.42
N PHE A 6 -15.75 14.98 -12.12
CA PHE A 6 -14.51 14.67 -11.40
C PHE A 6 -14.10 13.20 -11.58
N VAL A 7 -15.03 12.26 -11.43
CA VAL A 7 -14.76 10.84 -11.67
C VAL A 7 -14.33 10.59 -13.11
N ASN A 8 -14.99 11.26 -14.08
CA ASN A 8 -14.61 11.12 -15.48
C ASN A 8 -13.18 11.62 -15.74
N GLU A 9 -12.79 12.77 -15.17
CA GLU A 9 -11.44 13.31 -15.30
C GLU A 9 -10.37 12.35 -14.72
N LEU A 10 -10.62 11.77 -13.54
CA LEU A 10 -9.69 10.84 -12.90
C LEU A 10 -9.52 9.53 -13.68
N LEU A 11 -10.60 9.05 -14.33
CA LEU A 11 -10.59 7.73 -14.96
C LEU A 11 -10.33 7.78 -16.47
N THR A 12 -10.38 8.95 -17.10
CA THR A 12 -10.09 9.11 -18.53
C THR A 12 -8.58 9.22 -18.76
N PRO A 13 -8.02 8.57 -19.80
CA PRO A 13 -6.62 8.77 -20.18
C PRO A 13 -6.34 10.24 -20.46
N GLN A 14 -5.43 10.81 -19.69
CA GLN A 14 -5.05 12.21 -19.82
C GLN A 14 -3.76 12.32 -20.64
N ARG A 15 -3.70 13.34 -21.48
CA ARG A 15 -2.51 13.68 -22.27
C ARG A 15 -2.14 15.11 -21.98
N TYR A 16 -0.91 15.33 -21.55
CA TYR A 16 -0.37 16.66 -21.39
C TYR A 16 -0.12 17.29 -22.76
N PRO A 17 -0.65 18.49 -23.04
CA PRO A 17 -0.39 19.16 -24.31
C PRO A 17 1.08 19.57 -24.40
N GLU A 18 1.65 19.49 -25.60
CA GLU A 18 3.01 19.99 -25.89
C GLU A 18 3.02 21.52 -25.87
N THR A 19 3.00 22.11 -24.70
CA THR A 19 3.02 23.56 -24.53
C THR A 19 4.45 24.08 -24.46
N LYS A 20 4.83 24.91 -25.41
CA LYS A 20 6.11 25.61 -25.43
C LYS A 20 5.86 27.10 -25.30
N LEU A 21 6.35 27.72 -24.25
CA LEU A 21 6.24 29.17 -24.06
C LEU A 21 7.12 29.94 -25.05
N VAL A 22 8.22 29.34 -25.46
CA VAL A 22 9.16 29.94 -26.41
C VAL A 22 9.50 28.91 -27.52
N PRO A 23 9.40 29.25 -28.80
CA PRO A 23 9.80 28.35 -29.87
C PRO A 23 11.25 27.85 -29.70
N GLY A 24 11.49 26.55 -29.89
CA GLY A 24 12.81 25.94 -29.76
C GLY A 24 13.30 25.69 -28.34
N LYS A 25 12.50 25.99 -27.30
CA LYS A 25 12.76 25.65 -25.89
C LYS A 25 12.05 24.37 -25.52
N ASP A 26 12.41 23.85 -24.32
CA ASP A 26 11.79 22.67 -23.75
C ASP A 26 10.29 22.87 -23.52
N ILE A 27 9.58 21.77 -23.53
CA ILE A 27 8.15 21.72 -23.16
C ILE A 27 8.01 22.16 -21.70
N VAL A 28 7.01 23.00 -21.44
CA VAL A 28 6.64 23.35 -20.05
C VAL A 28 6.22 22.08 -19.31
N ARG A 29 6.97 21.73 -18.28
CA ARG A 29 6.66 20.55 -17.48
C ARG A 29 5.37 20.78 -16.67
N PRO A 30 4.50 19.77 -16.53
CA PRO A 30 3.35 19.87 -15.68
C PRO A 30 3.80 20.12 -14.24
N TYR A 31 3.06 20.94 -13.52
CA TYR A 31 3.34 21.24 -12.11
C TYR A 31 3.10 20.04 -11.21
N ASP A 32 1.98 19.39 -11.40
CA ASP A 32 1.59 18.19 -10.66
C ASP A 32 1.03 17.16 -11.63
N VAL A 33 1.59 15.96 -11.60
CA VAL A 33 1.16 14.80 -12.39
C VAL A 33 0.58 13.70 -11.52
N SER A 34 0.47 13.93 -10.22
CA SER A 34 -0.15 12.99 -9.29
C SER A 34 -1.61 12.77 -9.67
N ALA A 35 -2.06 11.54 -9.57
CA ALA A 35 -3.42 11.13 -9.92
C ALA A 35 -3.84 11.37 -11.39
N TRP A 36 -2.92 11.63 -12.30
CA TRP A 36 -3.21 11.64 -13.72
C TRP A 36 -3.41 10.22 -14.23
N THR A 37 -4.53 9.99 -14.94
CA THR A 37 -4.87 8.67 -15.51
C THR A 37 -4.76 7.56 -14.46
N LEU A 38 -5.54 7.66 -13.40
CA LEU A 38 -5.54 6.69 -12.30
C LEU A 38 -5.57 5.22 -12.76
N PRO A 39 -6.31 4.84 -13.82
CA PRO A 39 -6.32 3.45 -14.28
C PRO A 39 -4.93 2.93 -14.65
N LEU A 40 -4.10 3.74 -15.31
CA LEU A 40 -2.73 3.36 -15.64
C LEU A 40 -1.85 3.22 -14.39
N MET A 41 -1.99 4.15 -13.44
CA MET A 41 -1.25 4.09 -12.16
C MET A 41 -1.63 2.87 -11.32
N MET A 42 -2.90 2.50 -11.34
CA MET A 42 -3.45 1.39 -10.55
C MET A 42 -3.40 0.04 -11.27
N GLY A 43 -3.00 0.01 -12.55
CA GLY A 43 -2.99 -1.21 -13.36
C GLY A 43 -4.38 -1.81 -13.57
N VAL A 44 -5.42 -0.99 -13.69
CA VAL A 44 -6.80 -1.44 -13.86
C VAL A 44 -7.37 -1.00 -15.21
N SER A 45 -8.27 -1.80 -15.77
CA SER A 45 -9.06 -1.45 -16.94
C SER A 45 -10.33 -0.73 -16.51
N VAL A 46 -10.69 0.32 -17.25
CA VAL A 46 -11.91 1.09 -17.02
C VAL A 46 -12.74 1.11 -18.28
N GLU A 47 -13.99 0.71 -18.18
CA GLU A 47 -14.99 0.77 -19.25
C GLU A 47 -16.14 1.68 -18.87
N ARG A 48 -16.60 2.48 -19.84
CA ARG A 48 -17.78 3.32 -19.66
C ARG A 48 -19.02 2.49 -19.95
N ALA A 49 -19.88 2.36 -18.96
CA ALA A 49 -21.16 1.68 -19.09
C ALA A 49 -22.31 2.60 -18.69
N THR A 50 -23.46 2.42 -19.35
CA THR A 50 -24.72 3.00 -18.90
C THR A 50 -25.32 2.05 -17.87
N LEU A 51 -25.43 2.52 -16.63
CA LEU A 51 -26.04 1.70 -15.58
C LEU A 51 -27.56 1.73 -15.67
N PRO A 52 -28.24 0.59 -15.52
CA PRO A 52 -29.68 0.55 -15.33
C PRO A 52 -30.11 1.41 -14.13
N ALA A 53 -31.31 1.99 -14.21
CA ALA A 53 -31.83 2.88 -13.17
C ALA A 53 -31.88 2.21 -11.78
N GLU A 54 -32.10 0.90 -11.75
CA GLU A 54 -32.19 0.08 -10.55
C GLU A 54 -30.86 0.08 -9.78
N LEU A 55 -29.71 0.21 -10.48
CA LEU A 55 -28.40 0.27 -9.86
C LEU A 55 -28.13 1.60 -9.15
N ALA A 56 -28.91 2.63 -9.41
CA ALA A 56 -28.77 3.93 -8.73
C ALA A 56 -29.04 3.84 -7.21
N SER A 57 -29.74 2.80 -6.77
CA SER A 57 -30.06 2.52 -5.36
C SER A 57 -29.06 1.60 -4.66
N TRP A 58 -28.04 1.10 -5.36
CA TRP A 58 -27.07 0.20 -4.75
C TRP A 58 -26.28 0.90 -3.65
N LYS A 59 -26.17 0.21 -2.54
CA LYS A 59 -25.35 0.62 -1.39
C LYS A 59 -24.18 -0.34 -1.25
N ALA A 60 -23.05 0.19 -0.82
CA ALA A 60 -21.95 -0.67 -0.42
C ALA A 60 -22.40 -1.59 0.71
N VAL A 61 -22.23 -2.89 0.53
CA VAL A 61 -22.53 -3.89 1.54
C VAL A 61 -21.29 -4.08 2.37
N ALA A 62 -21.44 -4.02 3.70
CA ALA A 62 -20.35 -4.38 4.60
C ALA A 62 -19.92 -5.85 4.34
N PRO A 63 -18.62 -6.17 4.40
CA PRO A 63 -18.16 -7.52 4.17
C PRO A 63 -18.78 -8.47 5.21
N ALA A 64 -19.55 -9.44 4.76
CA ALA A 64 -19.99 -10.54 5.59
C ALA A 64 -18.82 -11.54 5.68
N LEU A 65 -18.01 -11.40 6.72
CA LEU A 65 -16.89 -12.30 6.94
C LEU A 65 -17.33 -13.49 7.77
N PRO A 66 -17.16 -14.73 7.29
CA PRO A 66 -17.39 -15.89 8.13
C PRO A 66 -16.32 -15.88 9.22
N LEU A 67 -16.74 -15.73 10.50
CA LEU A 67 -15.82 -15.78 11.64
C LEU A 67 -15.93 -17.09 12.43
N ASP A 68 -16.81 -17.97 11.99
CA ASP A 68 -17.04 -19.31 12.59
C ASP A 68 -16.17 -20.34 11.86
N GLY A 69 -14.87 -20.33 12.16
CA GLY A 69 -13.91 -21.26 11.57
C GLY A 69 -12.60 -21.27 12.38
N ALA A 70 -11.89 -22.40 12.28
CA ALA A 70 -10.58 -22.55 12.93
C ALA A 70 -9.49 -21.74 12.22
N ALA A 71 -9.62 -21.59 10.91
CA ALA A 71 -8.72 -20.79 10.08
C ALA A 71 -9.45 -20.20 8.86
N PHE A 72 -8.80 -19.24 8.20
CA PHE A 72 -9.35 -18.52 7.05
C PHE A 72 -8.27 -18.25 6.02
N ALA A 73 -8.64 -18.29 4.74
CA ALA A 73 -7.77 -17.90 3.64
C ALA A 73 -8.25 -16.60 2.98
N LEU A 74 -7.32 -15.69 2.75
CA LEU A 74 -7.47 -14.45 1.96
C LEU A 74 -6.68 -14.62 0.68
N ALA A 75 -7.36 -14.54 -0.46
CA ALA A 75 -6.69 -14.55 -1.76
C ALA A 75 -5.84 -13.28 -1.93
N PRO A 76 -4.71 -13.36 -2.66
CA PRO A 76 -3.91 -12.18 -3.01
C PRO A 76 -4.68 -11.28 -3.99
N GLY A 77 -4.28 -10.02 -4.11
CA GLY A 77 -4.81 -9.13 -5.15
C GLY A 77 -5.26 -7.74 -4.70
N SER A 78 -5.14 -7.42 -3.42
CA SER A 78 -5.49 -6.10 -2.91
C SER A 78 -4.43 -5.55 -1.97
N SER A 79 -4.11 -4.27 -2.09
CA SER A 79 -3.25 -3.55 -1.13
C SER A 79 -3.84 -3.57 0.29
N GLU A 80 -5.16 -3.63 0.40
CA GLU A 80 -5.87 -3.76 1.68
C GLU A 80 -5.48 -5.02 2.46
N THR A 81 -4.99 -6.05 1.78
CA THR A 81 -4.47 -7.26 2.42
C THR A 81 -3.36 -6.93 3.43
N ALA A 82 -2.48 -5.98 3.13
CA ALA A 82 -1.42 -5.56 4.06
C ALA A 82 -1.99 -5.01 5.37
N ARG A 83 -3.04 -4.18 5.30
CA ARG A 83 -3.73 -3.64 6.47
C ARG A 83 -4.39 -4.73 7.31
N LEU A 84 -5.02 -5.71 6.66
CA LEU A 84 -5.62 -6.86 7.34
C LEU A 84 -4.57 -7.72 8.02
N VAL A 85 -3.45 -8.00 7.33
CA VAL A 85 -2.34 -8.80 7.86
C VAL A 85 -1.74 -8.12 9.09
N ASN A 86 -1.48 -6.81 9.04
CA ASN A 86 -0.93 -6.07 10.18
C ASN A 86 -1.91 -6.06 11.38
N ALA A 87 -3.21 -6.01 11.14
CA ALA A 87 -4.20 -6.16 12.20
C ALA A 87 -4.24 -7.61 12.74
N ALA A 88 -4.21 -8.59 11.86
CA ALA A 88 -4.22 -10.01 12.20
C ALA A 88 -3.04 -10.43 13.08
N LEU A 89 -1.84 -9.94 12.77
CA LEU A 89 -0.61 -10.21 13.52
C LEU A 89 -0.65 -9.75 14.99
N ARG A 90 -1.57 -8.84 15.33
CA ARG A 90 -1.80 -8.43 16.72
C ARG A 90 -2.71 -9.38 17.49
N GLY A 91 -3.46 -10.23 16.77
CA GLY A 91 -4.50 -11.10 17.37
C GLY A 91 -4.16 -12.57 17.40
N GLY A 92 -3.36 -13.05 16.45
CA GLY A 92 -3.10 -14.49 16.33
C GLY A 92 -2.09 -14.85 15.25
N ALA A 93 -2.13 -16.13 14.84
CA ALA A 93 -1.18 -16.67 13.87
C ALA A 93 -1.58 -16.34 12.44
N VAL A 94 -0.58 -15.86 11.70
CA VAL A 94 -0.68 -15.55 10.27
C VAL A 94 0.36 -16.38 9.52
N ARG A 95 -0.04 -16.94 8.38
CA ARG A 95 0.86 -17.66 7.47
C ARG A 95 0.71 -17.13 6.04
N LEU A 96 1.77 -17.24 5.25
CA LEU A 96 1.83 -16.80 3.85
C LEU A 96 2.23 -17.96 2.94
N ALA A 97 1.48 -18.16 1.88
CA ALA A 97 1.87 -19.05 0.80
C ALA A 97 2.98 -18.42 -0.05
N ARG A 98 4.20 -18.97 -0.01
CA ARG A 98 5.30 -18.58 -0.92
C ARG A 98 5.23 -19.28 -2.26
N ALA A 99 4.57 -20.42 -2.29
CA ALA A 99 4.26 -21.22 -3.48
C ALA A 99 2.80 -21.66 -3.38
N PRO A 100 2.21 -22.28 -4.43
CA PRO A 100 0.85 -22.81 -4.32
C PRO A 100 0.70 -23.79 -3.15
N VAL A 101 -0.36 -23.67 -2.38
CA VAL A 101 -0.64 -24.47 -1.17
C VAL A 101 -2.02 -25.10 -1.26
N SER A 102 -2.10 -26.40 -1.06
CA SER A 102 -3.38 -27.13 -0.98
C SER A 102 -3.96 -27.04 0.45
N ALA A 103 -5.17 -26.51 0.59
CA ALA A 103 -5.88 -26.43 1.86
C ALA A 103 -7.39 -26.37 1.64
N GLY A 104 -8.16 -27.07 2.50
CA GLY A 104 -9.62 -27.08 2.42
C GLY A 104 -10.17 -27.62 1.11
N GLY A 105 -9.50 -28.61 0.52
CA GLY A 105 -9.93 -29.25 -0.73
C GLY A 105 -9.67 -28.44 -2.01
N ARG A 106 -8.92 -27.33 -1.95
CA ARG A 106 -8.53 -26.54 -3.12
C ARG A 106 -7.07 -26.11 -3.04
N GLU A 107 -6.54 -25.71 -4.20
CA GLU A 107 -5.21 -25.09 -4.31
C GLU A 107 -5.33 -23.56 -4.19
N TRP A 108 -4.43 -22.99 -3.41
CA TRP A 108 -4.32 -21.56 -3.18
C TRP A 108 -3.02 -21.05 -3.81
N PRO A 109 -3.06 -19.97 -4.59
CA PRO A 109 -1.87 -19.44 -5.23
C PRO A 109 -0.88 -18.85 -4.22
N ALA A 110 0.36 -18.67 -4.66
CA ALA A 110 1.35 -17.88 -3.93
C ALA A 110 0.80 -16.48 -3.61
N GLY A 111 1.15 -15.93 -2.45
CA GLY A 111 0.61 -14.66 -1.95
C GLY A 111 -0.67 -14.80 -1.13
N THR A 112 -1.30 -15.98 -1.10
CA THR A 112 -2.46 -16.22 -0.21
C THR A 112 -2.04 -16.13 1.24
N VAL A 113 -2.82 -15.40 2.03
CA VAL A 113 -2.62 -15.25 3.49
C VAL A 113 -3.61 -16.15 4.21
N PHE A 114 -3.12 -16.87 5.21
CA PHE A 114 -3.92 -17.73 6.08
C PHE A 114 -3.89 -17.18 7.50
N LEU A 115 -5.06 -17.08 8.12
CA LEU A 115 -5.28 -16.54 9.47
C LEU A 115 -5.87 -17.62 10.36
N ASP A 116 -5.45 -17.72 11.62
CA ASP A 116 -6.24 -18.45 12.61
C ASP A 116 -7.48 -17.64 13.03
N GLY A 117 -8.37 -18.24 13.82
CA GLY A 117 -9.61 -17.60 14.24
C GLY A 117 -9.40 -16.30 15.03
N ALA A 118 -8.34 -16.20 15.83
CA ALA A 118 -8.03 -15.01 16.61
C ALA A 118 -7.48 -13.88 15.70
N ALA A 119 -6.56 -14.23 14.78
CA ALA A 119 -6.06 -13.32 13.77
C ALA A 119 -7.18 -12.78 12.85
N ALA A 120 -8.10 -13.67 12.44
CA ALA A 120 -9.23 -13.29 11.60
C ALA A 120 -10.17 -12.30 12.31
N LYS A 121 -10.48 -12.49 13.59
CA LYS A 121 -11.26 -11.54 14.38
C LYS A 121 -10.58 -10.17 14.48
N ALA A 122 -9.28 -10.13 14.70
CA ALA A 122 -8.51 -8.89 14.72
C ALA A 122 -8.52 -8.19 13.36
N ALA A 123 -8.31 -8.93 12.25
CA ALA A 123 -8.34 -8.41 10.90
C ALA A 123 -9.72 -7.89 10.50
N ALA A 124 -10.80 -8.54 10.91
CA ALA A 124 -12.17 -8.15 10.59
C ALA A 124 -12.50 -6.70 10.99
N THR A 125 -11.85 -6.18 12.03
CA THR A 125 -12.01 -4.77 12.47
C THR A 125 -11.52 -3.76 11.43
N LYS A 126 -10.73 -4.19 10.44
CA LYS A 126 -10.15 -3.38 9.36
C LYS A 126 -10.64 -3.79 7.97
N ALA A 127 -11.59 -4.73 7.91
CA ALA A 127 -12.13 -5.18 6.64
C ALA A 127 -12.91 -4.08 5.92
N VAL A 128 -12.81 -4.09 4.59
CA VAL A 128 -13.52 -3.16 3.70
C VAL A 128 -14.43 -3.94 2.76
N ALA A 129 -15.38 -3.24 2.14
CA ALA A 129 -16.30 -3.84 1.17
C ALA A 129 -15.52 -4.56 0.04
N GLY A 130 -16.05 -5.67 -0.44
CA GLY A 130 -15.47 -6.46 -1.52
C GLY A 130 -14.39 -7.47 -1.09
N GLN A 131 -14.01 -7.52 0.19
CA GLN A 131 -13.15 -8.57 0.71
C GLN A 131 -13.93 -9.84 1.00
N SER A 132 -13.37 -10.97 0.58
CA SER A 132 -13.92 -12.30 0.86
C SER A 132 -12.87 -13.19 1.52
N TRP A 133 -13.31 -13.95 2.49
CA TRP A 133 -12.48 -14.93 3.19
C TRP A 133 -13.11 -16.30 3.03
N THR A 134 -12.29 -17.34 2.96
CA THR A 134 -12.76 -18.73 2.91
C THR A 134 -12.40 -19.42 4.21
N ALA A 135 -13.38 -19.97 4.90
CA ALA A 135 -13.15 -20.75 6.10
C ALA A 135 -12.40 -22.06 5.78
N LEU A 136 -11.47 -22.41 6.64
CA LEU A 136 -10.65 -23.60 6.57
C LEU A 136 -10.69 -24.38 7.88
N PRO A 137 -10.50 -25.71 7.86
CA PRO A 137 -10.48 -26.52 9.08
C PRO A 137 -9.24 -26.25 9.95
N SER A 138 -8.14 -25.80 9.36
CA SER A 138 -6.90 -25.48 10.08
C SER A 138 -5.98 -24.62 9.24
N LEU A 139 -4.97 -24.01 9.87
CA LEU A 139 -3.87 -23.34 9.17
C LEU A 139 -3.03 -24.39 8.40
N PRO A 140 -2.78 -24.17 7.09
CA PRO A 140 -1.97 -25.10 6.32
C PRO A 140 -0.50 -25.09 6.79
N ALA A 141 0.05 -26.26 7.08
CA ALA A 141 1.44 -26.41 7.52
C ALA A 141 2.46 -25.97 6.44
N ALA A 142 2.10 -26.13 5.16
CA ALA A 142 2.94 -25.75 4.02
C ALA A 142 3.10 -24.24 3.83
N ALA A 143 2.23 -23.41 4.45
CA ALA A 143 2.40 -21.97 4.45
C ALA A 143 3.38 -21.53 5.53
N GLU A 144 4.18 -20.51 5.25
CA GLU A 144 5.20 -20.00 6.18
C GLU A 144 4.60 -19.04 7.21
N PRO A 145 5.04 -19.10 8.48
CA PRO A 145 4.62 -18.15 9.48
C PRO A 145 5.10 -16.74 9.13
N VAL A 146 4.25 -15.76 9.36
CA VAL A 146 4.54 -14.33 9.17
C VAL A 146 4.63 -13.66 10.53
N ARG A 147 5.58 -12.75 10.67
CA ARG A 147 5.70 -11.84 11.82
C ARG A 147 5.60 -10.38 11.38
N ALA A 148 5.25 -9.51 12.30
CA ALA A 148 5.27 -8.07 12.03
C ALA A 148 6.68 -7.61 11.65
N PRO A 149 6.87 -6.94 10.50
CA PRO A 149 8.17 -6.46 10.09
C PRO A 149 8.59 -5.25 10.94
N ARG A 150 9.87 -5.18 11.25
CA ARG A 150 10.49 -4.00 11.85
C ARG A 150 10.90 -3.05 10.73
N VAL A 151 10.09 -2.01 10.51
CA VAL A 151 10.30 -1.06 9.42
C VAL A 151 11.00 0.19 9.93
N GLY A 152 12.11 0.56 9.30
CA GLY A 152 12.76 1.85 9.46
C GLY A 152 12.40 2.77 8.29
N ILE A 153 12.14 4.05 8.55
CA ILE A 153 12.01 5.07 7.52
C ILE A 153 13.06 6.14 7.73
N TYR A 154 13.87 6.36 6.70
CA TYR A 154 14.93 7.36 6.77
C TYR A 154 14.36 8.76 6.80
N LYS A 155 14.76 9.51 7.81
CA LYS A 155 14.41 10.93 7.99
C LYS A 155 15.67 11.77 7.93
N PRO A 156 15.91 12.53 6.85
CA PRO A 156 17.05 13.43 6.76
C PRO A 156 16.94 14.55 7.80
N TRP A 157 18.05 15.26 8.02
CA TRP A 157 18.05 16.43 8.90
C TRP A 157 17.07 17.52 8.46
N MET A 158 16.96 17.73 7.14
CA MET A 158 16.00 18.64 6.56
C MET A 158 14.60 18.01 6.56
N ALA A 159 13.57 18.86 6.64
CA ALA A 159 12.20 18.42 6.44
C ALA A 159 12.05 17.79 5.06
N SER A 160 11.42 16.61 5.00
CA SER A 160 11.11 15.89 3.76
C SER A 160 9.61 15.64 3.71
N MET A 161 8.97 16.16 2.68
CA MET A 161 7.55 15.93 2.41
C MET A 161 7.31 14.46 2.07
N ASP A 162 8.22 13.85 1.32
CA ASP A 162 8.12 12.46 0.90
C ASP A 162 8.27 11.48 2.07
N GLU A 163 9.10 11.80 3.07
CA GLU A 163 9.14 11.04 4.33
C GLU A 163 7.80 11.12 5.05
N GLY A 164 7.21 12.31 5.14
CA GLY A 164 5.92 12.51 5.81
C GLY A 164 4.79 11.74 5.15
N TRP A 165 4.68 11.80 3.83
CA TRP A 165 3.66 11.06 3.08
C TRP A 165 3.88 9.55 3.11
N THR A 166 5.12 9.09 2.98
CA THR A 166 5.45 7.66 3.07
C THR A 166 5.10 7.11 4.45
N ARG A 167 5.46 7.83 5.51
CA ARG A 167 5.09 7.49 6.89
C ARG A 167 3.59 7.41 7.06
N PHE A 168 2.86 8.43 6.62
CA PHE A 168 1.41 8.48 6.70
C PHE A 168 0.78 7.25 6.05
N VAL A 169 1.19 6.92 4.82
CA VAL A 169 0.67 5.74 4.11
C VAL A 169 0.98 4.45 4.88
N LEU A 170 2.22 4.25 5.33
CA LEU A 170 2.58 3.06 6.10
C LEU A 170 1.74 2.92 7.38
N GLU A 171 1.52 4.02 8.10
CA GLU A 171 0.68 4.04 9.31
C GLU A 171 -0.79 3.72 9.00
N GLN A 172 -1.34 4.23 7.87
CA GLN A 172 -2.70 3.89 7.42
C GLN A 172 -2.86 2.38 7.14
N TYR A 173 -1.80 1.73 6.68
CA TYR A 173 -1.78 0.28 6.47
C TYR A 173 -1.39 -0.50 7.73
N GLY A 174 -1.26 0.16 8.87
CA GLY A 174 -1.01 -0.48 10.17
C GLY A 174 0.43 -0.92 10.42
N PHE A 175 1.38 -0.41 9.64
CA PHE A 175 2.80 -0.50 9.97
C PHE A 175 3.14 0.51 11.08
N GLU A 176 4.22 0.23 11.81
CA GLU A 176 4.75 1.11 12.87
C GLU A 176 6.20 1.50 12.53
N PRO A 177 6.38 2.36 11.50
CA PRO A 177 7.72 2.70 11.05
C PRO A 177 8.48 3.51 12.08
N LYS A 178 9.70 3.07 12.41
CA LYS A 178 10.62 3.81 13.29
C LYS A 178 11.45 4.78 12.47
N THR A 179 11.68 5.95 13.04
CA THR A 179 12.57 6.95 12.44
C THR A 179 14.00 6.44 12.41
N LEU A 180 14.63 6.50 11.24
CA LEU A 180 16.02 6.21 11.01
C LEU A 180 16.73 7.51 10.63
N ASP A 181 17.33 8.16 11.60
CA ASP A 181 18.07 9.41 11.40
C ASP A 181 19.56 9.16 11.08
N ASN A 182 20.29 10.22 10.76
CA ASN A 182 21.72 10.15 10.44
C ASN A 182 22.56 9.57 11.60
N LYS A 183 22.15 9.78 12.85
CA LYS A 183 22.87 9.23 14.01
C LYS A 183 22.69 7.71 14.06
N THR A 184 21.49 7.24 13.90
CA THR A 184 21.16 5.81 13.89
C THR A 184 21.87 5.09 12.73
N VAL A 185 21.86 5.70 11.53
CA VAL A 185 22.59 5.14 10.37
C VAL A 185 24.09 5.00 10.66
N ARG A 186 24.72 6.02 11.23
CA ARG A 186 26.16 5.99 11.55
C ARG A 186 26.52 5.05 12.68
N ALA A 187 25.60 4.79 13.59
CA ALA A 187 25.81 3.82 14.66
C ALA A 187 25.94 2.38 14.12
N GLY A 188 25.39 2.12 12.92
CA GLY A 188 25.44 0.81 12.29
C GLY A 188 24.48 -0.20 12.88
N ASP A 189 24.77 -1.48 12.65
CA ASP A 189 23.98 -2.62 13.14
C ASP A 189 22.49 -2.58 12.75
N LEU A 190 22.20 -2.03 11.58
CA LEU A 190 20.83 -1.81 11.11
C LEU A 190 20.07 -3.12 10.92
N ASN A 191 20.75 -4.21 10.54
CA ASN A 191 20.11 -5.52 10.36
C ASN A 191 19.57 -6.11 11.67
N ALA A 192 20.18 -5.78 12.81
CA ALA A 192 19.65 -6.20 14.10
C ALA A 192 18.37 -5.45 14.48
N ALA A 193 18.23 -4.20 14.01
CA ALA A 193 17.11 -3.32 14.36
C ALA A 193 15.94 -3.39 13.37
N PHE A 194 16.20 -3.62 12.08
CA PHE A 194 15.21 -3.48 11.00
C PHE A 194 15.24 -4.70 10.07
N ASP A 195 14.04 -5.05 9.58
CA ASP A 195 13.84 -6.05 8.53
C ASP A 195 13.73 -5.38 7.15
N ALA A 196 13.26 -4.14 7.13
CA ALA A 196 13.17 -3.31 5.95
C ALA A 196 13.47 -1.85 6.29
N ILE A 197 14.18 -1.17 5.40
CA ILE A 197 14.44 0.26 5.49
C ILE A 197 13.88 0.93 4.24
N VAL A 198 13.01 1.90 4.44
CA VAL A 198 12.43 2.72 3.37
C VAL A 198 13.23 4.01 3.29
N LEU A 199 13.75 4.29 2.11
CA LEU A 199 14.37 5.56 1.76
C LEU A 199 13.34 6.36 0.95
N PRO A 200 12.71 7.40 1.52
CA PRO A 200 11.84 8.30 0.77
C PRO A 200 12.62 9.01 -0.34
N ASP A 201 11.92 9.67 -1.27
CA ASP A 201 12.60 10.41 -2.33
C ASP A 201 13.44 11.56 -1.73
N VAL A 202 14.74 11.33 -1.71
CA VAL A 202 15.76 12.29 -1.32
C VAL A 202 16.96 12.15 -2.25
N THR A 203 17.72 13.22 -2.43
CA THR A 203 18.86 13.20 -3.35
C THR A 203 19.92 12.19 -2.91
N LYS A 204 20.65 11.63 -3.88
CA LYS A 204 21.79 10.72 -3.62
C LYS A 204 22.79 11.32 -2.64
N GLU A 205 23.03 12.62 -2.74
CA GLU A 205 23.94 13.34 -1.86
C GLU A 205 23.47 13.28 -0.40
N VAL A 206 22.21 13.54 -0.14
CA VAL A 206 21.62 13.46 1.21
C VAL A 206 21.70 12.04 1.76
N ILE A 207 21.45 11.02 0.94
CA ILE A 207 21.56 9.63 1.37
C ILE A 207 23.00 9.29 1.73
N ALA A 208 23.97 9.69 0.89
CA ALA A 208 25.38 9.32 1.06
C ALA A 208 26.08 10.09 2.19
N THR A 209 25.77 11.37 2.37
CA THR A 209 26.50 12.27 3.29
C THR A 209 25.69 12.71 4.50
N GLY A 210 24.37 12.56 4.45
CA GLY A 210 23.41 13.08 5.43
C GLY A 210 23.20 14.59 5.34
N LYS A 211 23.72 15.24 4.28
CA LYS A 211 23.64 16.71 4.09
C LYS A 211 23.26 17.04 2.65
N PRO A 212 22.43 18.08 2.43
CA PRO A 212 22.19 18.58 1.10
C PRO A 212 23.44 19.25 0.51
N ARG A 213 23.50 19.39 -0.82
CA ARG A 213 24.48 20.28 -1.44
C ARG A 213 24.29 21.71 -0.95
N ARG A 214 25.36 22.49 -0.89
CA ARG A 214 25.31 23.89 -0.43
C ARG A 214 24.37 24.78 -1.28
N ASP A 215 24.21 24.42 -2.53
CA ASP A 215 23.36 25.08 -3.53
C ASP A 215 21.88 24.63 -3.48
N GLU A 216 21.59 23.46 -2.96
CA GLU A 216 20.22 22.93 -2.81
C GLU A 216 19.50 23.48 -1.57
N GLY A 217 20.25 24.02 -0.59
CA GLY A 217 19.72 24.61 0.65
C GLY A 217 19.14 26.02 0.51
N ALA A 218 19.31 26.66 -0.64
CA ALA A 218 18.73 27.95 -0.94
C ALA A 218 17.48 27.79 -1.80
N MET A 219 16.39 27.25 -1.22
CA MET A 219 15.09 27.55 -1.78
C MET A 219 14.88 29.06 -1.60
N ARG A 220 15.09 29.81 -2.68
CA ARG A 220 14.66 31.18 -2.78
C ARG A 220 13.14 31.15 -2.90
N TYR A 221 12.46 31.48 -1.82
CA TYR A 221 11.07 31.90 -1.87
C TYR A 221 10.97 33.27 -2.52
#